data_262f2d397389a951bb780f746aca1ac7
#
_entry.id   262f2d397389a951bb780f746aca1ac7
#
_cell.length_a   1.000
_cell.length_b   1.000
_cell.length_c   1.000
_cell.angle_alpha   90.00
_cell.angle_beta   90.00
_cell.angle_gamma   90.00
#
_symmetry.space_group_name_H-M   'P 1'
#
loop_
_entity.id
_entity.type
_entity.pdbx_description
1 polymer ?
#
loop_
_entity_poly.entity_id
_entity_poly.type
_entity_poly.pdbx_seq_one_letter_code
_entity_poly.pdbx_strand_id
1 'polypeptide(L)'
;MNAPAVSIVMRSFNEGWALKETLPALCAQDFADWELIVIDSGSTDGSQDLIRAAAPAHFVQITPADYNPSRVMNHGMRLARSDFGIFLNADATPQGRGWLRPLAESLHDPRVAACFGRQVPRPDCQAVFACDYDRCFGPRRESAGWEHFFSMVSSGLRKDIWARRGFREDLQYAEDDEYTRWCRAQGYQVAYVPDSVVMHSHNYTPAQSYRRAFGDARALAATWPGPPSGFNLPKTVLLGWLQDFRKDARFCLRERRLRELPHAAVIRWYQRRGRLAGFRQGWQDYRLQPRE
;
A
#
# COMPACT_ATOMS: atom_id res chain seq x y z
N MET A 1 -17.91 22.50 -16.50
CA MET A 1 -18.20 21.81 -15.22
C MET A 1 -17.03 22.13 -14.29
N ASN A 2 -17.30 22.49 -13.04
CA ASN A 2 -16.27 22.75 -12.04
C ASN A 2 -15.47 21.46 -11.78
N ALA A 3 -14.20 21.59 -11.37
CA ALA A 3 -13.41 20.44 -10.93
C ALA A 3 -14.01 19.87 -9.63
N PRO A 4 -14.05 18.54 -9.45
CA PRO A 4 -14.50 17.93 -8.21
C PRO A 4 -13.53 18.25 -7.05
N ALA A 5 -14.01 18.14 -5.81
CA ALA A 5 -13.16 18.40 -4.65
C ALA A 5 -12.03 17.34 -4.52
N VAL A 6 -12.28 16.09 -4.91
CA VAL A 6 -11.27 15.02 -4.96
C VAL A 6 -11.43 14.13 -6.18
N SER A 7 -10.33 13.58 -6.70
CA SER A 7 -10.32 12.53 -7.73
C SER A 7 -9.86 11.22 -7.12
N ILE A 8 -10.73 10.19 -7.14
CA ILE A 8 -10.41 8.86 -6.59
C ILE A 8 -9.81 8.01 -7.71
N VAL A 9 -8.59 7.54 -7.51
CA VAL A 9 -7.86 6.65 -8.44
C VAL A 9 -7.88 5.24 -7.88
N MET A 10 -8.53 4.32 -8.59
CA MET A 10 -8.66 2.92 -8.20
C MET A 10 -7.87 2.03 -9.17
N ARG A 11 -7.06 1.13 -8.62
CA ARG A 11 -6.40 0.04 -9.36
C ARG A 11 -7.19 -1.23 -9.18
N SER A 12 -7.40 -2.00 -10.26
CA SER A 12 -8.12 -3.28 -10.23
C SER A 12 -7.43 -4.36 -11.06
N PHE A 13 -7.40 -5.58 -10.52
CA PHE A 13 -7.03 -6.79 -11.26
C PHE A 13 -7.62 -8.04 -10.62
N ASN A 14 -8.68 -8.61 -11.24
CA ASN A 14 -9.37 -9.81 -10.76
C ASN A 14 -9.86 -9.70 -9.30
N GLU A 15 -10.53 -8.59 -8.98
CA GLU A 15 -11.02 -8.28 -7.64
C GLU A 15 -12.54 -8.15 -7.59
N GLY A 16 -13.25 -8.85 -8.51
CA GLY A 16 -14.73 -8.85 -8.56
C GLY A 16 -15.38 -9.28 -7.25
N TRP A 17 -14.72 -10.13 -6.50
CA TRP A 17 -15.14 -10.57 -5.16
C TRP A 17 -15.20 -9.41 -4.15
N ALA A 18 -14.27 -8.46 -4.22
CA ALA A 18 -14.19 -7.30 -3.33
C ALA A 18 -14.98 -6.10 -3.86
N LEU A 19 -14.97 -5.87 -5.17
CA LEU A 19 -15.66 -4.75 -5.82
C LEU A 19 -17.17 -4.73 -5.53
N LYS A 20 -17.79 -5.90 -5.32
CA LYS A 20 -19.19 -6.02 -4.89
C LYS A 20 -19.50 -5.31 -3.57
N GLU A 21 -18.49 -5.16 -2.71
CA GLU A 21 -18.58 -4.44 -1.43
C GLU A 21 -17.97 -3.05 -1.52
N THR A 22 -16.83 -2.92 -2.21
CA THR A 22 -16.06 -1.67 -2.27
C THR A 22 -16.80 -0.57 -3.04
N LEU A 23 -17.38 -0.88 -4.20
CA LEU A 23 -18.08 0.14 -4.98
C LEU A 23 -19.35 0.68 -4.30
N PRO A 24 -20.25 -0.15 -3.72
CA PRO A 24 -21.35 0.36 -2.92
C PRO A 24 -20.90 1.17 -1.70
N ALA A 25 -19.87 0.73 -0.99
CA ALA A 25 -19.33 1.46 0.15
C ALA A 25 -18.74 2.83 -0.25
N LEU A 26 -18.14 2.91 -1.43
CA LEU A 26 -17.65 4.15 -2.00
C LEU A 26 -18.80 5.11 -2.37
N CYS A 27 -19.84 4.60 -3.03
CA CYS A 27 -21.03 5.40 -3.37
C CYS A 27 -21.82 5.90 -2.14
N ALA A 28 -21.67 5.22 -1.00
CA ALA A 28 -22.36 5.56 0.25
C ALA A 28 -21.65 6.62 1.09
N GLN A 29 -20.50 7.17 0.62
CA GLN A 29 -19.76 8.18 1.39
C GLN A 29 -20.57 9.46 1.59
N ASP A 30 -20.40 10.13 2.75
CA ASP A 30 -21.04 11.40 3.09
C ASP A 30 -20.37 12.62 2.45
N PHE A 31 -19.28 12.42 1.75
CA PHE A 31 -18.57 13.40 0.94
C PHE A 31 -18.88 13.13 -0.54
N ALA A 32 -19.73 13.96 -1.16
CA ALA A 32 -20.33 13.66 -2.46
C ALA A 32 -19.60 14.26 -3.67
N ASP A 33 -18.71 15.25 -3.45
CA ASP A 33 -18.03 15.98 -4.55
C ASP A 33 -16.72 15.27 -4.93
N TRP A 34 -16.85 14.15 -5.66
CA TRP A 34 -15.72 13.37 -6.15
C TRP A 34 -15.97 12.77 -7.54
N GLU A 35 -14.90 12.42 -8.22
CA GLU A 35 -14.92 11.61 -9.43
C GLU A 35 -14.17 10.30 -9.21
N LEU A 36 -14.52 9.25 -9.97
CA LEU A 36 -13.87 7.95 -9.94
C LEU A 36 -13.10 7.72 -11.25
N ILE A 37 -11.84 7.37 -11.12
CA ILE A 37 -10.94 6.96 -12.19
C ILE A 37 -10.50 5.54 -11.91
N VAL A 38 -10.83 4.58 -12.77
CA VAL A 38 -10.44 3.19 -12.58
C VAL A 38 -9.48 2.76 -13.67
N ILE A 39 -8.39 2.12 -13.26
CA ILE A 39 -7.41 1.51 -14.17
C ILE A 39 -7.40 0.01 -13.89
N ASP A 40 -7.94 -0.76 -14.83
CA ASP A 40 -8.04 -2.21 -14.78
C ASP A 40 -6.93 -2.87 -15.59
N SER A 41 -6.23 -3.82 -14.99
CA SER A 41 -5.06 -4.47 -15.57
C SER A 41 -5.42 -5.76 -16.33
N GLY A 42 -6.58 -5.79 -16.98
CA GLY A 42 -7.01 -6.93 -17.80
C GLY A 42 -7.74 -8.00 -16.98
N SER A 43 -8.62 -7.61 -16.09
CA SER A 43 -9.47 -8.53 -15.32
C SER A 43 -10.36 -9.40 -16.20
N THR A 44 -10.58 -10.66 -15.78
CA THR A 44 -11.40 -11.66 -16.49
C THR A 44 -12.45 -12.32 -15.59
N ASP A 45 -12.62 -11.84 -14.36
CA ASP A 45 -13.48 -12.42 -13.31
C ASP A 45 -14.81 -11.70 -13.11
N GLY A 46 -15.22 -10.82 -14.06
CA GLY A 46 -16.40 -9.97 -13.94
C GLY A 46 -16.15 -8.62 -13.25
N SER A 47 -14.93 -8.33 -12.82
CA SER A 47 -14.54 -7.02 -12.25
C SER A 47 -14.91 -5.86 -13.17
N GLN A 48 -14.66 -6.00 -14.47
CA GLN A 48 -14.90 -4.95 -15.46
C GLN A 48 -16.38 -4.56 -15.59
N ASP A 49 -17.29 -5.52 -15.47
CA ASP A 49 -18.72 -5.25 -15.55
C ASP A 49 -19.22 -4.48 -14.32
N LEU A 50 -18.72 -4.86 -13.13
CA LEU A 50 -18.99 -4.13 -11.89
C LEU A 50 -18.47 -2.68 -11.96
N ILE A 51 -17.26 -2.47 -12.51
CA ILE A 51 -16.68 -1.15 -12.69
C ILE A 51 -17.50 -0.33 -13.66
N ARG A 52 -17.91 -0.88 -14.83
CA ARG A 52 -18.75 -0.17 -15.79
C ARG A 52 -20.10 0.23 -15.19
N ALA A 53 -20.71 -0.66 -14.39
CA ALA A 53 -21.96 -0.38 -13.71
C ALA A 53 -21.86 0.78 -12.70
N ALA A 54 -20.66 1.01 -12.12
CA ALA A 54 -20.40 2.14 -11.24
C ALA A 54 -20.22 3.48 -11.99
N ALA A 55 -20.23 3.47 -13.32
CA ALA A 55 -20.12 4.65 -14.20
C ALA A 55 -18.98 5.62 -13.82
N PRO A 56 -17.72 5.15 -13.76
CA PRO A 56 -16.57 6.01 -13.42
C PRO A 56 -16.40 7.11 -14.49
N ALA A 57 -15.84 8.26 -14.08
CA ALA A 57 -15.49 9.34 -15.00
C ALA A 57 -14.45 8.90 -16.05
N HIS A 58 -13.54 8.01 -15.65
CA HIS A 58 -12.59 7.36 -16.55
C HIS A 58 -12.48 5.87 -16.22
N PHE A 59 -12.62 5.03 -17.24
CA PHE A 59 -12.33 3.60 -17.17
C PHE A 59 -11.25 3.25 -18.20
N VAL A 60 -10.05 2.99 -17.70
CA VAL A 60 -8.89 2.65 -18.53
C VAL A 60 -8.57 1.18 -18.37
N GLN A 61 -8.35 0.50 -19.49
CA GLN A 61 -7.95 -0.90 -19.52
C GLN A 61 -6.52 -1.00 -20.05
N ILE A 62 -5.68 -1.73 -19.35
CA ILE A 62 -4.32 -2.08 -19.77
C ILE A 62 -4.15 -3.59 -19.77
N THR A 63 -3.12 -4.11 -20.43
CA THR A 63 -2.82 -5.54 -20.34
C THR A 63 -2.05 -5.85 -19.05
N PRO A 64 -2.11 -7.10 -18.52
CA PRO A 64 -1.28 -7.49 -17.37
C PRO A 64 0.22 -7.30 -17.62
N ALA A 65 0.66 -7.42 -18.90
CA ALA A 65 2.06 -7.21 -19.27
C ALA A 65 2.52 -5.73 -19.18
N ASP A 66 1.58 -4.79 -19.35
CA ASP A 66 1.85 -3.36 -19.27
C ASP A 66 1.78 -2.82 -17.84
N TYR A 67 1.37 -3.68 -16.89
CA TYR A 67 1.19 -3.26 -15.51
C TYR A 67 2.52 -2.87 -14.86
N ASN A 68 2.57 -1.64 -14.40
CA ASN A 68 3.57 -1.12 -13.49
C ASN A 68 2.86 -0.21 -12.49
N PRO A 69 3.03 -0.38 -11.18
CA PRO A 69 2.28 0.36 -10.17
C PRO A 69 2.46 1.87 -10.30
N SER A 70 3.68 2.34 -10.53
CA SER A 70 3.99 3.76 -10.72
C SER A 70 3.31 4.34 -11.95
N ARG A 71 3.37 3.64 -13.09
CA ARG A 71 2.72 4.08 -14.34
C ARG A 71 1.21 4.21 -14.17
N VAL A 72 0.60 3.23 -13.52
CA VAL A 72 -0.84 3.23 -13.25
C VAL A 72 -1.22 4.42 -12.37
N MET A 73 -0.51 4.65 -11.27
CA MET A 73 -0.78 5.77 -10.38
C MET A 73 -0.51 7.12 -11.05
N ASN A 74 0.59 7.26 -11.78
CA ASN A 74 0.88 8.46 -12.56
C ASN A 74 -0.18 8.71 -13.63
N HIS A 75 -0.67 7.67 -14.30
CA HIS A 75 -1.75 7.79 -15.28
C HIS A 75 -3.03 8.30 -14.61
N GLY A 76 -3.44 7.71 -13.48
CA GLY A 76 -4.60 8.16 -12.71
C GLY A 76 -4.48 9.62 -12.29
N MET A 77 -3.32 10.05 -11.79
CA MET A 77 -3.08 11.44 -11.42
C MET A 77 -3.10 12.40 -12.60
N ARG A 78 -2.70 11.99 -13.80
CA ARG A 78 -2.83 12.81 -15.01
C ARG A 78 -4.29 13.01 -15.42
N LEU A 79 -5.14 11.99 -15.27
CA LEU A 79 -6.57 12.05 -15.56
C LEU A 79 -7.35 12.83 -14.50
N ALA A 80 -6.88 12.85 -13.27
CA ALA A 80 -7.51 13.54 -12.15
C ALA A 80 -7.72 15.02 -12.44
N ARG A 81 -8.94 15.53 -12.22
CA ARG A 81 -9.28 16.94 -12.39
C ARG A 81 -9.14 17.75 -11.11
N SER A 82 -9.19 17.09 -9.95
CA SER A 82 -9.01 17.71 -8.63
C SER A 82 -7.54 17.99 -8.33
N ASP A 83 -7.31 18.94 -7.42
CA ASP A 83 -6.00 19.20 -6.81
C ASP A 83 -5.60 18.10 -5.80
N PHE A 84 -6.53 17.21 -5.44
CA PHE A 84 -6.32 16.10 -4.51
C PHE A 84 -6.64 14.76 -5.17
N GLY A 85 -5.61 13.91 -5.32
CA GLY A 85 -5.76 12.53 -5.75
C GLY A 85 -5.90 11.60 -4.53
N ILE A 86 -6.99 10.84 -4.46
CA ILE A 86 -7.21 9.82 -3.43
C ILE A 86 -7.03 8.45 -4.07
N PHE A 87 -6.16 7.62 -3.52
CA PHE A 87 -5.94 6.26 -4.00
C PHE A 87 -6.71 5.25 -3.15
N LEU A 88 -7.37 4.33 -3.82
CA LEU A 88 -8.09 3.23 -3.21
C LEU A 88 -7.86 1.96 -4.04
N ASN A 89 -7.31 0.91 -3.43
CA ASN A 89 -7.26 -0.38 -4.09
C ASN A 89 -8.68 -0.97 -4.19
N ALA A 90 -8.97 -1.69 -5.27
CA ALA A 90 -10.29 -2.27 -5.51
C ALA A 90 -10.74 -3.25 -4.41
N ASP A 91 -9.78 -3.87 -3.72
CA ASP A 91 -10.01 -4.79 -2.60
C ASP A 91 -9.92 -4.13 -1.20
N ALA A 92 -9.86 -2.81 -1.16
CA ALA A 92 -9.87 -2.03 0.09
C ALA A 92 -11.27 -1.40 0.30
N THR A 93 -12.10 -2.05 1.10
CA THR A 93 -13.50 -1.63 1.31
C THR A 93 -13.60 -0.56 2.38
N PRO A 94 -14.07 0.67 2.07
CA PRO A 94 -14.33 1.72 3.05
C PRO A 94 -15.25 1.26 4.17
N GLN A 95 -14.89 1.57 5.41
CA GLN A 95 -15.68 1.22 6.58
C GLN A 95 -16.48 2.43 7.06
N GLY A 96 -17.80 2.33 6.86
CA GLY A 96 -18.71 3.43 7.16
C GLY A 96 -18.71 4.53 6.09
N ARG A 97 -19.45 5.62 6.36
CA ARG A 97 -19.68 6.71 5.42
C ARG A 97 -18.66 7.85 5.51
N GLY A 98 -17.78 7.82 6.49
CA GLY A 98 -16.83 8.88 6.78
C GLY A 98 -15.39 8.57 6.36
N TRP A 99 -15.16 7.66 5.41
CA TRP A 99 -13.80 7.29 4.98
C TRP A 99 -13.11 8.41 4.17
N LEU A 100 -13.82 9.05 3.25
CA LEU A 100 -13.21 9.96 2.27
C LEU A 100 -12.87 11.34 2.85
N ARG A 101 -13.77 11.90 3.67
CA ARG A 101 -13.67 13.26 4.21
C ARG A 101 -12.36 13.53 4.97
N PRO A 102 -11.91 12.69 5.93
CA PRO A 102 -10.69 12.96 6.68
C PRO A 102 -9.42 12.95 5.81
N LEU A 103 -9.38 12.14 4.74
CA LEU A 103 -8.27 12.16 3.78
C LEU A 103 -8.25 13.49 3.02
N ALA A 104 -9.40 13.94 2.50
CA ALA A 104 -9.52 15.20 1.79
C ALA A 104 -9.12 16.37 2.71
N GLU A 105 -9.66 16.44 3.93
CA GLU A 105 -9.34 17.49 4.90
C GLU A 105 -7.86 17.52 5.26
N SER A 106 -7.21 16.37 5.40
CA SER A 106 -5.77 16.32 5.70
C SER A 106 -4.91 16.97 4.61
N LEU A 107 -5.33 16.92 3.34
CA LEU A 107 -4.60 17.48 2.21
C LEU A 107 -4.77 19.00 2.06
N HIS A 108 -5.70 19.63 2.77
CA HIS A 108 -5.81 21.09 2.80
C HIS A 108 -4.67 21.76 3.59
N ASP A 109 -3.97 21.04 4.47
CA ASP A 109 -2.76 21.57 5.08
C ASP A 109 -1.63 21.62 4.04
N PRO A 110 -1.12 22.82 3.68
CA PRO A 110 -0.08 22.97 2.65
C PRO A 110 1.24 22.27 2.99
N ARG A 111 1.46 21.91 4.25
CA ARG A 111 2.63 21.17 4.71
C ARG A 111 2.52 19.68 4.40
N VAL A 112 1.32 19.13 4.17
CA VAL A 112 1.06 17.71 3.93
C VAL A 112 1.11 17.42 2.44
N ALA A 113 2.10 16.65 1.99
CA ALA A 113 2.20 16.17 0.61
C ALA A 113 1.37 14.92 0.35
N ALA A 114 1.29 14.06 1.36
CA ALA A 114 0.60 12.78 1.29
C ALA A 114 -0.04 12.44 2.63
N CYS A 115 -1.14 11.71 2.59
CA CYS A 115 -1.76 11.14 3.78
C CYS A 115 -2.20 9.69 3.52
N PHE A 116 -2.38 8.89 4.57
CA PHE A 116 -2.87 7.53 4.46
C PHE A 116 -3.79 7.14 5.61
N GLY A 117 -4.79 6.34 5.28
CA GLY A 117 -5.81 5.88 6.22
C GLY A 117 -5.39 4.64 7.01
N ARG A 118 -6.24 4.29 7.94
CA ARG A 118 -6.17 3.08 8.75
C ARG A 118 -6.68 1.88 7.95
N GLN A 119 -5.96 0.78 8.01
CA GLN A 119 -6.43 -0.50 7.49
C GLN A 119 -6.79 -1.44 8.65
N VAL A 120 -7.91 -2.11 8.52
CA VAL A 120 -8.33 -3.20 9.42
C VAL A 120 -8.35 -4.50 8.63
N PRO A 121 -7.89 -5.62 9.22
CA PRO A 121 -7.88 -6.88 8.51
C PRO A 121 -9.29 -7.43 8.29
N ARG A 122 -9.48 -8.21 7.23
CA ARG A 122 -10.69 -8.98 6.97
C ARG A 122 -10.90 -10.05 8.06
N PRO A 123 -12.15 -10.51 8.29
CA PRO A 123 -12.45 -11.51 9.32
C PRO A 123 -11.66 -12.81 9.19
N ASP A 124 -11.35 -13.23 7.97
CA ASP A 124 -10.60 -14.44 7.63
C ASP A 124 -9.07 -14.25 7.65
N CYS A 125 -8.58 -13.06 7.99
CA CYS A 125 -7.16 -12.76 8.00
C CYS A 125 -6.40 -13.65 9.00
N GLN A 126 -5.39 -14.35 8.52
CA GLN A 126 -4.53 -15.18 9.34
C GLN A 126 -3.77 -14.35 10.39
N ALA A 127 -3.54 -14.94 11.57
CA ALA A 127 -2.99 -14.23 12.73
C ALA A 127 -1.66 -13.51 12.44
N VAL A 128 -0.79 -14.11 11.64
CA VAL A 128 0.52 -13.53 11.28
C VAL A 128 0.35 -12.20 10.52
N PHE A 129 -0.58 -12.10 9.60
CA PHE A 129 -0.86 -10.88 8.86
C PHE A 129 -1.69 -9.90 9.70
N ALA A 130 -2.67 -10.38 10.47
CA ALA A 130 -3.42 -9.55 11.41
C ALA A 130 -2.51 -8.88 12.45
N CYS A 131 -1.45 -9.57 12.90
CA CYS A 131 -0.41 -9.00 13.77
C CYS A 131 0.33 -7.84 13.07
N ASP A 132 0.63 -7.96 11.78
CA ASP A 132 1.26 -6.86 11.02
C ASP A 132 0.31 -5.67 10.88
N TYR A 133 -0.99 -5.88 10.62
CA TYR A 133 -1.99 -4.80 10.61
C TYR A 133 -2.10 -4.10 11.97
N ASP A 134 -2.12 -4.84 13.07
CA ASP A 134 -2.14 -4.26 14.43
C ASP A 134 -0.91 -3.40 14.70
N ARG A 135 0.29 -3.85 14.28
CA ARG A 135 1.54 -3.10 14.41
C ARG A 135 1.60 -1.87 13.52
N CYS A 136 1.00 -1.93 12.32
CA CYS A 136 1.02 -0.84 11.36
C CYS A 136 -0.06 0.21 11.64
N PHE A 137 -1.27 -0.22 12.00
CA PHE A 137 -2.47 0.62 12.03
C PHE A 137 -3.26 0.55 13.33
N GLY A 138 -2.92 -0.34 14.26
CA GLY A 138 -3.62 -0.52 15.54
C GLY A 138 -3.50 0.68 16.47
N PRO A 139 -4.26 0.69 17.59
CA PRO A 139 -4.28 1.81 18.53
C PRO A 139 -2.92 2.13 19.15
N ARG A 140 -2.05 1.12 19.24
CA ARG A 140 -0.66 1.23 19.75
C ARG A 140 0.34 0.90 18.64
N ARG A 141 0.10 1.40 17.45
CA ARG A 141 0.89 1.10 16.27
C ARG A 141 2.38 1.37 16.47
N GLU A 142 3.20 0.39 16.15
CA GLU A 142 4.67 0.53 16.14
C GLU A 142 5.11 1.49 15.02
N SER A 143 4.33 1.56 13.93
CA SER A 143 4.63 2.39 12.75
C SER A 143 4.75 3.88 13.05
N ALA A 144 4.19 4.35 14.18
CA ALA A 144 4.35 5.74 14.62
C ALA A 144 5.82 6.12 14.90
N GLY A 145 6.63 5.15 15.31
CA GLY A 145 8.06 5.33 15.56
C GLY A 145 8.95 4.93 14.38
N TRP A 146 8.39 4.51 13.24
CA TRP A 146 9.19 4.20 12.07
C TRP A 146 9.48 5.48 11.29
N GLU A 147 10.74 5.67 10.92
CA GLU A 147 11.18 6.85 10.18
C GLU A 147 10.40 7.04 8.87
N HIS A 148 10.12 5.94 8.22
CA HIS A 148 9.36 5.91 6.97
C HIS A 148 8.30 4.83 7.03
N PHE A 149 7.05 5.26 7.05
CA PHE A 149 5.91 4.37 6.87
C PHE A 149 4.83 5.11 6.08
N PHE A 150 4.34 4.45 5.06
CA PHE A 150 3.25 4.90 4.23
C PHE A 150 2.55 3.68 3.63
N SER A 151 1.29 3.82 3.23
CA SER A 151 0.57 2.76 2.52
C SER A 151 -0.34 3.36 1.47
N MET A 152 -0.11 3.01 0.22
CA MET A 152 -0.87 3.49 -0.94
C MET A 152 -2.29 2.91 -1.00
N VAL A 153 -2.61 1.84 -0.29
CA VAL A 153 -3.90 1.10 -0.35
C VAL A 153 -5.11 2.00 -0.16
N SER A 154 -5.01 2.95 0.77
CA SER A 154 -6.01 3.99 1.07
C SER A 154 -5.24 5.24 1.47
N SER A 155 -5.05 6.15 0.53
CA SER A 155 -4.15 7.29 0.70
C SER A 155 -4.60 8.49 -0.10
N GLY A 156 -3.98 9.63 0.15
CA GLY A 156 -4.21 10.85 -0.59
C GLY A 156 -2.91 11.59 -0.91
N LEU A 157 -2.86 12.25 -2.05
CA LEU A 157 -1.74 13.05 -2.50
C LEU A 157 -2.20 14.42 -3.00
N ARG A 158 -1.37 15.42 -2.79
CA ARG A 158 -1.52 16.71 -3.46
C ARG A 158 -0.97 16.65 -4.87
N LYS A 159 -1.79 17.07 -5.85
CA LYS A 159 -1.44 17.04 -7.27
C LYS A 159 -0.33 18.02 -7.64
N ASP A 160 -0.28 19.19 -7.02
CA ASP A 160 0.78 20.19 -7.24
C ASP A 160 2.17 19.69 -6.82
N ILE A 161 2.25 18.88 -5.76
CA ILE A 161 3.49 18.26 -5.30
C ILE A 161 3.85 17.07 -6.19
N TRP A 162 2.86 16.21 -6.50
CA TRP A 162 3.06 15.10 -7.42
C TRP A 162 3.54 15.57 -8.80
N ALA A 163 3.02 16.67 -9.32
CA ALA A 163 3.38 17.21 -10.62
C ALA A 163 4.86 17.63 -10.73
N ARG A 164 5.56 17.85 -9.61
CA ARG A 164 6.99 18.17 -9.61
C ARG A 164 7.86 17.00 -10.04
N ARG A 165 7.41 15.76 -9.80
CA ARG A 165 8.22 14.58 -10.07
C ARG A 165 7.41 13.33 -10.46
N GLY A 166 6.28 13.06 -9.80
CA GLY A 166 5.52 11.82 -9.91
C GLY A 166 6.21 10.61 -9.24
N PHE A 167 5.64 9.43 -9.45
CA PHE A 167 6.23 8.16 -9.03
C PHE A 167 7.28 7.71 -10.04
N ARG A 168 8.34 7.08 -9.57
CA ARG A 168 9.39 6.51 -10.43
C ARG A 168 8.87 5.27 -11.17
N GLU A 169 8.80 5.35 -12.49
CA GLU A 169 8.23 4.29 -13.35
C GLU A 169 9.19 3.11 -13.60
N ASP A 170 10.44 3.22 -13.19
CA ASP A 170 11.42 2.12 -13.19
C ASP A 170 11.29 1.18 -11.99
N LEU A 171 10.49 1.54 -10.99
CA LEU A 171 10.22 0.73 -9.80
C LEU A 171 8.98 -0.14 -9.99
N GLN A 172 9.07 -1.42 -9.62
CA GLN A 172 7.96 -2.39 -9.57
C GLN A 172 7.43 -2.61 -8.15
N TYR A 173 8.15 -2.14 -7.15
CA TYR A 173 7.83 -2.23 -5.72
C TYR A 173 8.39 -1.02 -5.01
N ALA A 174 7.82 -0.69 -3.84
CA ALA A 174 8.26 0.39 -2.96
C ALA A 174 8.28 1.78 -3.62
N GLU A 175 7.52 1.98 -4.69
CA GLU A 175 7.35 3.25 -5.39
C GLU A 175 6.73 4.32 -4.49
N ASP A 176 5.86 3.90 -3.60
CA ASP A 176 5.16 4.73 -2.62
C ASP A 176 6.10 5.14 -1.47
N ASP A 177 6.92 4.22 -0.97
CA ASP A 177 7.96 4.52 0.03
C ASP A 177 9.00 5.48 -0.55
N GLU A 178 9.47 5.26 -1.76
CA GLU A 178 10.44 6.12 -2.45
C GLU A 178 9.88 7.53 -2.66
N TYR A 179 8.64 7.66 -3.14
CA TYR A 179 7.98 8.95 -3.35
C TYR A 179 7.79 9.72 -2.04
N THR A 180 7.32 9.06 -0.99
CA THR A 180 7.08 9.72 0.29
C THR A 180 8.38 10.08 1.04
N ARG A 181 9.47 9.34 0.82
CA ARG A 181 10.82 9.75 1.26
C ARG A 181 11.27 11.03 0.57
N TRP A 182 11.07 11.11 -0.74
CA TRP A 182 11.35 12.33 -1.48
C TRP A 182 10.51 13.50 -0.95
N CYS A 183 9.21 13.32 -0.71
CA CYS A 183 8.37 14.37 -0.12
C CYS A 183 8.94 14.88 1.22
N ARG A 184 9.33 13.96 2.11
CA ARG A 184 9.94 14.33 3.41
C ARG A 184 11.28 15.06 3.23
N ALA A 185 12.10 14.64 2.28
CA ALA A 185 13.36 15.31 1.96
C ALA A 185 13.15 16.75 1.42
N GLN A 186 11.98 17.03 0.84
CA GLN A 186 11.57 18.38 0.43
C GLN A 186 10.93 19.20 1.58
N GLY A 187 10.89 18.65 2.80
CA GLY A 187 10.31 19.33 3.97
C GLY A 187 8.80 19.13 4.16
N TYR A 188 8.15 18.27 3.33
CA TYR A 188 6.73 17.96 3.49
C TYR A 188 6.47 16.90 4.53
N GLN A 189 5.27 16.93 5.08
CA GLN A 189 4.74 15.92 5.99
C GLN A 189 4.01 14.81 5.22
N VAL A 190 4.04 13.61 5.79
CA VAL A 190 3.19 12.46 5.41
C VAL A 190 2.33 12.11 6.61
N ALA A 191 1.04 12.38 6.50
CA ALA A 191 0.10 12.32 7.63
C ALA A 191 -0.59 10.95 7.72
N TYR A 192 -0.74 10.43 8.93
CA TYR A 192 -1.62 9.29 9.20
C TYR A 192 -3.00 9.78 9.64
N VAL A 193 -4.05 9.28 8.98
CA VAL A 193 -5.44 9.68 9.18
C VAL A 193 -6.22 8.48 9.75
N PRO A 194 -6.24 8.29 11.08
CA PRO A 194 -6.81 7.08 11.72
C PRO A 194 -8.32 6.93 11.52
N ASP A 195 -9.04 8.04 11.30
CA ASP A 195 -10.49 8.05 11.11
C ASP A 195 -10.92 7.63 9.71
N SER A 196 -10.00 7.65 8.73
CA SER A 196 -10.21 7.09 7.40
C SER A 196 -9.91 5.59 7.42
N VAL A 197 -10.94 4.76 7.49
CA VAL A 197 -10.78 3.31 7.72
C VAL A 197 -11.21 2.51 6.50
N VAL A 198 -10.37 1.57 6.06
CA VAL A 198 -10.72 0.55 5.06
C VAL A 198 -10.49 -0.85 5.62
N MET A 199 -11.32 -1.81 5.19
CA MET A 199 -11.08 -3.23 5.42
C MET A 199 -10.25 -3.77 4.26
N HIS A 200 -9.03 -4.24 4.55
CA HIS A 200 -8.10 -4.78 3.55
C HIS A 200 -7.14 -5.75 4.21
N SER A 201 -7.01 -6.94 3.68
CA SER A 201 -5.95 -7.88 4.05
C SER A 201 -5.82 -9.00 3.03
N HIS A 202 -4.66 -9.62 3.02
CA HIS A 202 -4.37 -10.80 2.21
C HIS A 202 -3.81 -11.92 3.07
N ASN A 203 -4.17 -13.16 2.72
CA ASN A 203 -3.55 -14.36 3.26
C ASN A 203 -2.58 -14.91 2.22
N TYR A 204 -1.29 -14.76 2.46
CA TYR A 204 -0.26 -15.24 1.54
C TYR A 204 0.23 -16.61 1.92
N THR A 205 0.41 -17.46 0.93
CA THR A 205 1.18 -18.71 1.09
C THR A 205 2.64 -18.41 1.40
N PRO A 206 3.42 -19.38 1.96
CA PRO A 206 4.84 -19.18 2.21
C PRO A 206 5.62 -18.71 0.98
N ALA A 207 5.34 -19.28 -0.20
CA ALA A 207 5.99 -18.90 -1.45
C ALA A 207 5.65 -17.48 -1.90
N GLN A 208 4.38 -17.05 -1.74
CA GLN A 208 3.96 -15.68 -2.01
C GLN A 208 4.61 -14.70 -1.02
N SER A 209 4.65 -15.05 0.27
CA SER A 209 5.32 -14.26 1.32
C SER A 209 6.81 -14.05 1.03
N TYR A 210 7.49 -15.11 0.54
CA TYR A 210 8.88 -14.99 0.09
C TYR A 210 9.01 -14.00 -1.09
N ARG A 211 8.18 -14.18 -2.14
CA ARG A 211 8.26 -13.34 -3.35
C ARG A 211 8.00 -11.87 -3.06
N ARG A 212 6.98 -11.56 -2.22
CA ARG A 212 6.72 -10.16 -1.80
C ARG A 212 7.89 -9.59 -1.03
N ALA A 213 8.34 -10.28 0.01
CA ALA A 213 9.47 -9.81 0.82
C ALA A 213 10.77 -9.65 0.01
N PHE A 214 10.96 -10.49 -1.01
CA PHE A 214 12.07 -10.35 -1.97
C PHE A 214 11.90 -9.08 -2.82
N GLY A 215 10.74 -8.88 -3.43
CA GLY A 215 10.46 -7.71 -4.29
C GLY A 215 10.61 -6.40 -3.55
N ASP A 216 9.96 -6.27 -2.39
CA ASP A 216 10.03 -5.09 -1.53
C ASP A 216 11.49 -4.79 -1.11
N ALA A 217 12.22 -5.80 -0.64
CA ALA A 217 13.60 -5.62 -0.19
C ALA A 217 14.57 -5.29 -1.33
N ARG A 218 14.36 -5.87 -2.53
CA ARG A 218 15.15 -5.57 -3.73
C ARG A 218 14.97 -4.11 -4.14
N ALA A 219 13.71 -3.65 -4.19
CA ALA A 219 13.42 -2.27 -4.56
C ALA A 219 13.98 -1.26 -3.54
N LEU A 220 13.77 -1.50 -2.25
CA LEU A 220 14.35 -0.66 -1.19
C LEU A 220 15.89 -0.59 -1.29
N ALA A 221 16.55 -1.72 -1.51
CA ALA A 221 18.00 -1.76 -1.63
C ALA A 221 18.53 -1.04 -2.89
N ALA A 222 17.74 -1.01 -3.97
CA ALA A 222 18.08 -0.28 -5.18
C ALA A 222 17.98 1.24 -5.03
N THR A 223 17.24 1.71 -4.02
CA THR A 223 17.09 3.14 -3.72
C THR A 223 17.99 3.64 -2.59
N TRP A 224 18.69 2.74 -1.89
CA TRP A 224 19.53 3.08 -0.74
C TRP A 224 21.03 2.91 -1.01
N PRO A 225 21.88 3.80 -0.50
CA PRO A 225 23.31 3.82 -0.82
C PRO A 225 24.15 2.69 -0.17
N GLY A 226 23.55 1.59 0.24
CA GLY A 226 24.28 0.40 0.70
C GLY A 226 23.66 -0.32 1.89
N PRO A 227 24.23 -1.46 2.29
CA PRO A 227 23.69 -2.25 3.38
C PRO A 227 23.81 -1.51 4.71
N PRO A 228 22.79 -1.60 5.59
CA PRO A 228 22.95 -1.19 6.99
C PRO A 228 24.15 -1.87 7.62
N SER A 229 24.91 -1.15 8.43
CA SER A 229 26.04 -1.72 9.17
C SER A 229 25.59 -2.95 9.97
N GLY A 230 26.32 -4.07 9.84
CA GLY A 230 26.00 -5.32 10.54
C GLY A 230 24.92 -6.19 9.87
N PHE A 231 24.53 -5.91 8.63
CA PHE A 231 23.64 -6.78 7.85
C PHE A 231 24.35 -8.11 7.50
N ASN A 232 24.06 -9.16 8.24
CA ASN A 232 24.57 -10.50 7.96
C ASN A 232 23.46 -11.56 8.08
N LEU A 233 23.68 -12.70 7.40
CA LEU A 233 22.69 -13.76 7.30
C LEU A 233 22.16 -14.28 8.65
N PRO A 234 23.02 -14.69 9.61
CA PRO A 234 22.53 -15.24 10.86
C PRO A 234 21.69 -14.24 11.66
N LYS A 235 22.18 -13.01 11.80
CA LYS A 235 21.46 -11.98 12.55
C LYS A 235 20.17 -11.58 11.87
N THR A 236 20.18 -11.37 10.55
CA THR A 236 19.03 -10.88 9.82
C THR A 236 17.92 -11.92 9.71
N VAL A 237 18.27 -13.17 9.45
CA VAL A 237 17.26 -14.24 9.30
C VAL A 237 16.88 -14.83 10.64
N LEU A 238 17.84 -15.35 11.42
CA LEU A 238 17.52 -16.10 12.63
C LEU A 238 17.04 -15.20 13.78
N LEU A 239 17.78 -14.14 14.11
CA LEU A 239 17.37 -13.23 15.18
C LEU A 239 16.12 -12.43 14.77
N GLY A 240 16.06 -11.98 13.51
CA GLY A 240 14.88 -11.30 12.99
C GLY A 240 13.65 -12.20 13.00
N TRP A 241 13.78 -13.47 12.61
CA TRP A 241 12.71 -14.45 12.70
C TRP A 241 12.23 -14.65 14.14
N LEU A 242 13.16 -14.80 15.09
CA LEU A 242 12.82 -14.96 16.50
C LEU A 242 12.09 -13.72 17.08
N GLN A 243 12.53 -12.52 16.68
CA GLN A 243 11.87 -11.28 17.09
C GLN A 243 10.43 -11.18 16.55
N ASP A 244 10.23 -11.50 15.27
CA ASP A 244 8.89 -11.49 14.67
C ASP A 244 8.02 -12.56 15.31
N PHE A 245 8.52 -13.78 15.48
CA PHE A 245 7.78 -14.87 16.12
C PHE A 245 7.34 -14.53 17.56
N ARG A 246 8.18 -13.83 18.32
CA ARG A 246 7.79 -13.35 19.66
C ARG A 246 6.63 -12.36 19.61
N LYS A 247 6.59 -11.50 18.59
CA LYS A 247 5.48 -10.55 18.38
C LYS A 247 4.21 -11.29 18.02
N ASP A 248 4.30 -12.24 17.08
CA ASP A 248 3.18 -13.10 16.68
C ASP A 248 2.66 -13.91 17.88
N ALA A 249 3.55 -14.46 18.72
CA ALA A 249 3.14 -15.21 19.91
C ALA A 249 2.37 -14.34 20.91
N ARG A 250 2.82 -13.11 21.16
CA ARG A 250 2.11 -12.15 22.02
C ARG A 250 0.75 -11.77 21.43
N PHE A 251 0.69 -11.53 20.13
CA PHE A 251 -0.55 -11.23 19.42
C PHE A 251 -1.53 -12.42 19.51
N CYS A 252 -1.07 -13.63 19.15
CA CYS A 252 -1.89 -14.84 19.20
C CYS A 252 -2.39 -15.17 20.60
N LEU A 253 -1.59 -14.91 21.66
CA LEU A 253 -2.01 -15.07 23.04
C LEU A 253 -3.13 -14.08 23.40
N ARG A 254 -2.97 -12.81 23.05
CA ARG A 254 -3.95 -11.75 23.29
C ARG A 254 -5.27 -12.02 22.58
N GLU A 255 -5.20 -12.45 21.31
CA GLU A 255 -6.37 -12.70 20.45
C GLU A 255 -6.90 -14.14 20.54
N ARG A 256 -6.35 -14.99 21.45
CA ARG A 256 -6.72 -16.40 21.64
C ARG A 256 -6.58 -17.27 20.37
N ARG A 257 -5.59 -16.96 19.53
CA ARG A 257 -5.32 -17.61 18.22
C ARG A 257 -4.05 -18.48 18.23
N LEU A 258 -3.70 -19.12 19.35
CA LEU A 258 -2.45 -19.88 19.53
C LEU A 258 -2.27 -21.02 18.50
N ARG A 259 -3.36 -21.58 17.98
CA ARG A 259 -3.32 -22.65 16.96
C ARG A 259 -2.65 -22.21 15.66
N GLU A 260 -2.56 -20.91 15.40
CA GLU A 260 -1.97 -20.36 14.18
C GLU A 260 -0.47 -20.09 14.30
N LEU A 261 0.12 -20.22 15.48
CA LEU A 261 1.55 -19.99 15.71
C LEU A 261 2.49 -20.82 14.82
N PRO A 262 2.24 -22.13 14.58
CA PRO A 262 3.11 -22.91 13.67
C PRO A 262 3.12 -22.34 12.26
N HIS A 263 1.94 -21.90 11.75
CA HIS A 263 1.83 -21.27 10.46
C HIS A 263 2.58 -19.93 10.44
N ALA A 264 2.41 -19.10 11.48
CA ALA A 264 3.13 -17.83 11.60
C ALA A 264 4.66 -18.00 11.55
N ALA A 265 5.18 -19.01 12.25
CA ALA A 265 6.61 -19.33 12.23
C ALA A 265 7.12 -19.63 10.82
N VAL A 266 6.37 -20.40 10.02
CA VAL A 266 6.70 -20.74 8.63
C VAL A 266 6.66 -19.48 7.76
N ILE A 267 5.60 -18.67 7.84
CA ILE A 267 5.48 -17.43 7.07
C ILE A 267 6.64 -16.49 7.37
N ARG A 268 6.97 -16.26 8.66
CA ARG A 268 8.10 -15.38 9.05
C ARG A 268 9.44 -15.90 8.53
N TRP A 269 9.65 -17.21 8.50
CA TRP A 269 10.85 -17.80 7.94
C TRP A 269 11.00 -17.47 6.45
N TYR A 270 9.94 -17.64 5.66
CA TYR A 270 9.93 -17.33 4.24
C TYR A 270 10.09 -15.85 3.97
N GLN A 271 9.41 -14.97 4.73
CA GLN A 271 9.58 -13.52 4.65
C GLN A 271 11.03 -13.10 4.91
N ARG A 272 11.67 -13.62 5.98
CA ARG A 272 13.06 -13.27 6.32
C ARG A 272 14.06 -13.73 5.27
N ARG A 273 13.87 -14.91 4.70
CA ARG A 273 14.70 -15.41 3.59
C ARG A 273 14.51 -14.59 2.33
N GLY A 274 13.27 -14.27 1.97
CA GLY A 274 12.95 -13.42 0.83
C GLY A 274 13.60 -12.04 0.99
N ARG A 275 13.44 -11.42 2.15
CA ARG A 275 14.04 -10.12 2.45
C ARG A 275 15.55 -10.11 2.32
N LEU A 276 16.25 -11.11 2.86
CA LEU A 276 17.69 -11.21 2.73
C LEU A 276 18.12 -11.35 1.26
N ALA A 277 17.46 -12.23 0.50
CA ALA A 277 17.77 -12.45 -0.91
C ALA A 277 17.52 -11.18 -1.73
N GLY A 278 16.39 -10.51 -1.48
CA GLY A 278 16.02 -9.26 -2.14
C GLY A 278 17.03 -8.15 -1.90
N PHE A 279 17.43 -7.91 -0.65
CA PHE A 279 18.47 -6.91 -0.34
C PHE A 279 19.80 -7.21 -1.04
N ARG A 280 20.25 -8.48 -1.05
CA ARG A 280 21.49 -8.85 -1.74
C ARG A 280 21.42 -8.55 -3.23
N GLN A 281 20.32 -8.90 -3.88
CA GLN A 281 20.12 -8.65 -5.30
C GLN A 281 20.00 -7.13 -5.57
N GLY A 282 19.21 -6.41 -4.80
CA GLY A 282 19.01 -4.98 -4.98
C GLY A 282 20.30 -4.16 -4.83
N TRP A 283 21.21 -4.54 -3.91
CA TRP A 283 22.52 -3.88 -3.81
C TRP A 283 23.45 -4.23 -4.96
N GLN A 284 23.34 -5.41 -5.54
CA GLN A 284 24.05 -5.74 -6.77
C GLN A 284 23.53 -4.88 -7.93
N ASP A 285 22.20 -4.81 -8.09
CA ASP A 285 21.55 -3.99 -9.09
C ASP A 285 21.94 -2.50 -8.95
N TYR A 286 21.94 -1.97 -7.72
CA TYR A 286 22.34 -0.58 -7.43
C TYR A 286 23.79 -0.27 -7.83
N ARG A 287 24.73 -1.21 -7.62
CA ARG A 287 26.14 -1.03 -7.99
C ARG A 287 26.39 -1.03 -9.49
N LEU A 288 25.48 -1.65 -10.24
CA LEU A 288 25.56 -1.77 -11.70
C LEU A 288 24.88 -0.61 -12.44
N GLN A 289 24.13 0.26 -11.71
CA GLN A 289 23.55 1.46 -12.30
C GLN A 289 24.63 2.48 -12.64
N PRO A 290 24.60 3.12 -13.83
CA PRO A 290 25.46 4.25 -14.12
C PRO A 290 25.25 5.33 -13.06
N ARG A 291 26.30 5.83 -12.47
CA ARG A 291 26.23 7.00 -11.57
C ARG A 291 26.27 8.23 -12.47
N GLU A 292 25.15 8.95 -12.52
CA GLU A 292 25.13 10.31 -13.08
C GLU A 292 25.93 11.27 -12.19
#